data_7700f0a6a5f92c376020787c88581141
#
_entry.id   7700f0a6a5f92c376020787c88581141
#
_cell.length_a   1.000
_cell.length_b   1.000
_cell.length_c   1.000
_cell.angle_alpha   90.00
_cell.angle_beta   90.00
_cell.angle_gamma   90.00
#
_symmetry.space_group_name_H-M   'P 1'
#
loop_
_entity.id
_entity.type
_entity.pdbx_description
1 polymer ?
#
loop_
_entity_poly.entity_id
_entity_poly.type
_entity_poly.pdbx_seq_one_letter_code
_entity_poly.pdbx_strand_id
1 'polypeptide(L)'
;MSQSLDQFIRNVMLSPTIEDERICIANEQANMRTFIRNCDPHYRPSIIAKLMFLTMRGENTSWGQMEVVTLMTAERFSYKRIGYLAATMLLDENNELVVLVTATVQRDLSSNNMLIQKLALALISNIGTADMCEAVTPAVVKLTLSPNHVIQKYAGMAAVHIIRKCPDTYEQFRPAVAPLLNQLPTLIIGINIAIEMLRIDPKLREPWSQFCVPFTRILHVLFEQRSPNEYTFGVFNNPFLQIAVLRCLQELKTPSDDLDEILSTLVTSLDVRRSTGRSILLQTVQTIGTSAKKPSLRSLAFNQIGRLFTFSEANILYSALSAFSRILYNENQMIDRSSSDSLVLQRYKSQ
;
A
#
# COMPACT_ATOMS: atom_id res chain seq x y z
N MET A 1 19.31 3.05 37.50
CA MET A 1 17.94 3.13 36.96
C MET A 1 18.04 3.53 35.50
N SER A 2 17.30 2.90 34.60
CA SER A 2 17.22 3.34 33.20
C SER A 2 16.54 4.71 33.13
N GLN A 3 17.05 5.61 32.30
CA GLN A 3 16.50 6.97 32.10
C GLN A 3 15.07 6.90 31.56
N SER A 4 14.28 7.97 31.61
CA SER A 4 13.03 8.06 30.85
C SER A 4 13.33 8.16 29.35
N LEU A 5 12.35 7.78 28.48
CA LEU A 5 12.52 7.90 27.03
C LEU A 5 12.87 9.34 26.62
N ASP A 6 12.13 10.32 27.14
CA ASP A 6 12.34 11.75 26.81
C ASP A 6 13.73 12.24 27.23
N GLN A 7 14.21 11.81 28.39
CA GLN A 7 15.54 12.18 28.87
C GLN A 7 16.62 11.53 28.01
N PHE A 8 16.45 10.28 27.62
CA PHE A 8 17.37 9.58 26.73
C PHE A 8 17.45 10.25 25.35
N ILE A 9 16.29 10.56 24.74
CA ILE A 9 16.25 11.28 23.46
C ILE A 9 16.96 12.63 23.56
N ARG A 10 16.69 13.40 24.62
CA ARG A 10 17.36 14.70 24.85
C ARG A 10 18.88 14.54 24.97
N ASN A 11 19.35 13.58 25.74
CA ASN A 11 20.78 13.35 25.92
C ASN A 11 21.48 12.99 24.61
N VAL A 12 20.86 12.14 23.78
CA VAL A 12 21.36 11.79 22.45
C VAL A 12 21.38 13.00 21.52
N MET A 13 20.29 13.78 21.49
CA MET A 13 20.17 14.95 20.59
C MET A 13 21.03 16.14 20.99
N LEU A 14 21.40 16.27 22.27
CA LEU A 14 22.22 17.34 22.82
C LEU A 14 23.70 16.94 22.93
N SER A 15 24.07 15.75 22.51
CA SER A 15 25.49 15.30 22.53
C SER A 15 26.34 16.23 21.65
N PRO A 16 27.44 16.79 22.17
CA PRO A 16 28.24 17.79 21.44
C PRO A 16 29.05 17.15 20.29
N THR A 17 29.41 15.88 20.41
CA THR A 17 30.16 15.14 19.37
C THR A 17 29.48 13.83 19.02
N ILE A 18 29.80 13.28 17.84
CA ILE A 18 29.31 11.94 17.41
C ILE A 18 29.83 10.85 18.36
N GLU A 19 31.02 11.02 18.93
CA GLU A 19 31.56 10.05 19.89
C GLU A 19 30.79 10.06 21.21
N ASP A 20 30.46 11.25 21.74
CA ASP A 20 29.63 11.37 22.94
C ASP A 20 28.24 10.76 22.73
N GLU A 21 27.66 10.97 21.55
CA GLU A 21 26.39 10.34 21.16
C GLU A 21 26.49 8.80 21.20
N ARG A 22 27.53 8.23 20.59
CA ARG A 22 27.77 6.77 20.58
C ARG A 22 27.97 6.22 21.98
N ILE A 23 28.72 6.92 22.83
CA ILE A 23 28.94 6.54 24.24
C ILE A 23 27.61 6.57 25.00
N CYS A 24 26.81 7.61 24.82
CA CYS A 24 25.49 7.73 25.43
C CYS A 24 24.58 6.57 25.02
N ILE A 25 24.52 6.22 23.74
CA ILE A 25 23.75 5.12 23.21
C ILE A 25 24.25 3.78 23.75
N ALA A 26 25.56 3.52 23.71
CA ALA A 26 26.14 2.27 24.18
C ALA A 26 25.86 2.01 25.67
N ASN A 27 26.01 3.06 26.49
CA ASN A 27 25.73 2.99 27.92
C ASN A 27 24.27 2.68 28.21
N GLU A 28 23.33 3.34 27.49
CA GLU A 28 21.91 3.09 27.70
C GLU A 28 21.51 1.69 27.17
N GLN A 29 22.08 1.21 26.06
CA GLN A 29 21.88 -0.16 25.59
C GLN A 29 22.36 -1.20 26.63
N ALA A 30 23.52 -0.98 27.26
CA ALA A 30 24.01 -1.85 28.32
C ALA A 30 23.08 -1.86 29.55
N ASN A 31 22.63 -0.65 29.96
CA ASN A 31 21.68 -0.50 31.05
C ASN A 31 20.35 -1.21 30.73
N MET A 32 19.83 -1.08 29.52
CA MET A 32 18.59 -1.75 29.10
C MET A 32 18.73 -3.26 29.13
N ARG A 33 19.82 -3.85 28.61
CA ARG A 33 20.08 -5.29 28.63
C ARG A 33 20.14 -5.85 30.07
N THR A 34 20.80 -5.12 30.97
CA THR A 34 20.88 -5.52 32.39
C THR A 34 19.52 -5.38 33.06
N PHE A 35 18.79 -4.33 32.75
CA PHE A 35 17.51 -4.01 33.38
C PHE A 35 16.42 -5.02 32.95
N ILE A 36 16.35 -5.39 31.66
CA ILE A 36 15.38 -6.37 31.14
C ILE A 36 15.38 -7.68 31.91
N ARG A 37 16.57 -8.16 32.32
CA ARG A 37 16.71 -9.44 33.02
C ARG A 37 16.04 -9.48 34.41
N ASN A 38 15.96 -8.34 35.06
CA ASN A 38 15.53 -8.21 36.44
C ASN A 38 14.40 -7.23 36.69
N CYS A 39 13.78 -6.66 35.60
CA CYS A 39 12.79 -5.60 35.74
C CYS A 39 11.37 -6.14 35.95
N ASP A 40 10.58 -5.36 36.68
CA ASP A 40 9.14 -5.49 36.72
C ASP A 40 8.55 -5.34 35.30
N PRO A 41 7.59 -6.19 34.90
CA PRO A 41 6.89 -6.11 33.62
C PRO A 41 6.35 -4.72 33.26
N HIS A 42 6.06 -3.87 34.23
CA HIS A 42 5.60 -2.49 34.03
C HIS A 42 6.61 -1.59 33.28
N TYR A 43 7.89 -1.86 33.37
CA TYR A 43 8.94 -1.07 32.70
C TYR A 43 9.24 -1.54 31.28
N ARG A 44 8.82 -2.73 30.88
CA ARG A 44 9.06 -3.29 29.53
C ARG A 44 8.59 -2.38 28.40
N PRO A 45 7.39 -1.75 28.44
CA PRO A 45 6.97 -0.83 27.37
C PRO A 45 7.91 0.36 27.17
N SER A 46 8.47 0.90 28.24
CA SER A 46 9.43 2.02 28.16
C SER A 46 10.76 1.58 27.51
N ILE A 47 11.22 0.39 27.83
CA ILE A 47 12.44 -0.17 27.23
C ILE A 47 12.24 -0.41 25.75
N ILE A 48 11.11 -1.01 25.37
CA ILE A 48 10.78 -1.26 23.96
C ILE A 48 10.61 0.05 23.18
N ALA A 49 10.05 1.09 23.78
CA ALA A 49 9.99 2.40 23.15
C ALA A 49 11.39 2.98 22.87
N LYS A 50 12.35 2.76 23.76
CA LYS A 50 13.76 3.12 23.50
C LYS A 50 14.39 2.27 22.41
N LEU A 51 14.09 0.96 22.36
CA LEU A 51 14.54 0.10 21.26
C LEU A 51 14.04 0.60 19.91
N MET A 52 12.77 1.01 19.83
CA MET A 52 12.21 1.59 18.61
C MET A 52 12.96 2.87 18.21
N PHE A 53 13.28 3.75 19.16
CA PHE A 53 14.07 4.96 18.89
C PHE A 53 15.47 4.60 18.38
N LEU A 54 16.14 3.62 18.97
CA LEU A 54 17.45 3.15 18.52
C LEU A 54 17.39 2.54 17.11
N THR A 55 16.37 1.75 16.81
CA THR A 55 16.16 1.19 15.47
C THR A 55 15.99 2.29 14.43
N MET A 56 15.22 3.35 14.74
CA MET A 56 15.05 4.50 13.84
C MET A 56 16.37 5.26 13.62
N ARG A 57 17.31 5.18 14.56
CA ARG A 57 18.66 5.77 14.43
C ARG A 57 19.63 4.86 13.66
N GLY A 58 19.20 3.64 13.28
CA GLY A 58 20.03 2.67 12.58
C GLY A 58 20.91 1.80 13.49
N GLU A 59 20.68 1.82 14.81
CA GLU A 59 21.40 1.00 15.76
C GLU A 59 20.95 -0.46 15.74
N ASN A 60 21.87 -1.38 16.04
CA ASN A 60 21.52 -2.79 16.16
C ASN A 60 20.72 -3.06 17.43
N THR A 61 19.48 -3.48 17.27
CA THR A 61 18.51 -3.76 18.33
C THR A 61 18.03 -5.21 18.35
N SER A 62 18.65 -6.11 17.58
CA SER A 62 18.27 -7.53 17.46
C SER A 62 18.16 -8.25 18.81
N TRP A 63 19.01 -7.89 19.78
CA TRP A 63 19.00 -8.43 21.13
C TRP A 63 17.71 -8.20 21.92
N GLY A 64 16.86 -7.24 21.51
CA GLY A 64 15.60 -6.90 22.17
C GLY A 64 14.36 -7.48 21.49
N GLN A 65 14.48 -8.19 20.39
CA GLN A 65 13.35 -8.69 19.60
C GLN A 65 12.46 -9.67 20.38
N MET A 66 13.02 -10.54 21.22
CA MET A 66 12.24 -11.45 22.07
C MET A 66 11.35 -10.71 23.07
N GLU A 67 11.81 -9.59 23.60
CA GLU A 67 11.01 -8.75 24.51
C GLU A 67 9.82 -8.11 23.79
N VAL A 68 9.99 -7.79 22.52
CA VAL A 68 8.90 -7.29 21.68
C VAL A 68 7.81 -8.36 21.52
N VAL A 69 8.19 -9.59 21.17
CA VAL A 69 7.25 -10.72 21.05
C VAL A 69 6.52 -10.96 22.38
N THR A 70 7.25 -10.91 23.50
CA THR A 70 6.67 -11.04 24.83
C THR A 70 5.65 -9.93 25.11
N LEU A 71 5.96 -8.68 24.73
CA LEU A 71 5.05 -7.55 24.98
C LEU A 71 3.79 -7.63 24.12
N MET A 72 3.83 -8.23 22.93
CA MET A 72 2.65 -8.49 22.09
C MET A 72 1.62 -9.37 22.79
N THR A 73 2.04 -10.27 23.67
CA THR A 73 1.13 -11.18 24.40
C THR A 73 0.48 -10.51 25.63
N ALA A 74 0.87 -9.29 25.99
CA ALA A 74 0.36 -8.60 27.17
C ALA A 74 -1.17 -8.44 27.13
N GLU A 75 -1.82 -8.59 28.29
CA GLU A 75 -3.27 -8.41 28.43
C GLU A 75 -3.67 -6.93 28.31
N ARG A 76 -2.86 -6.04 28.87
CA ARG A 76 -3.11 -4.60 28.83
C ARG A 76 -2.93 -4.06 27.43
N PHE A 77 -4.00 -3.48 26.85
CA PHE A 77 -4.02 -2.98 25.49
C PHE A 77 -2.87 -1.98 25.17
N SER A 78 -2.56 -1.04 26.09
CA SER A 78 -1.49 -0.07 25.88
C SER A 78 -0.13 -0.74 25.68
N TYR A 79 0.16 -1.83 26.39
CA TYR A 79 1.38 -2.59 26.28
C TYR A 79 1.41 -3.42 24.99
N LYS A 80 0.31 -4.13 24.73
CA LYS A 80 0.10 -4.87 23.48
C LYS A 80 0.31 -4.00 22.27
N ARG A 81 -0.26 -2.78 22.25
CA ARG A 81 -0.12 -1.80 21.17
C ARG A 81 1.36 -1.43 20.92
N ILE A 82 2.14 -1.20 21.97
CA ILE A 82 3.58 -0.90 21.84
C ILE A 82 4.31 -2.12 21.28
N GLY A 83 3.97 -3.33 21.76
CA GLY A 83 4.54 -4.58 21.26
C GLY A 83 4.29 -4.76 19.75
N TYR A 84 3.07 -4.58 19.29
CA TYR A 84 2.73 -4.67 17.86
C TYR A 84 3.44 -3.61 17.01
N LEU A 85 3.51 -2.36 17.49
CA LEU A 85 4.23 -1.30 16.79
C LEU A 85 5.72 -1.62 16.71
N ALA A 86 6.32 -2.05 17.79
CA ALA A 86 7.72 -2.45 17.82
C ALA A 86 7.99 -3.66 16.90
N ALA A 87 7.09 -4.65 16.86
CA ALA A 87 7.22 -5.79 15.96
C ALA A 87 7.28 -5.36 14.48
N THR A 88 6.45 -4.41 14.06
CA THR A 88 6.50 -3.89 12.67
C THR A 88 7.78 -3.13 12.34
N MET A 89 8.55 -2.70 13.33
CA MET A 89 9.81 -1.94 13.15
C MET A 89 11.06 -2.79 13.31
N LEU A 90 11.03 -3.76 14.23
CA LEU A 90 12.21 -4.54 14.64
C LEU A 90 12.26 -5.93 14.00
N LEU A 91 11.13 -6.45 13.52
CA LEU A 91 11.08 -7.75 12.86
C LEU A 91 10.93 -7.54 11.36
N ASP A 92 11.57 -8.39 10.59
CA ASP A 92 11.40 -8.50 9.14
C ASP A 92 10.87 -9.89 8.77
N GLU A 93 10.53 -10.07 7.51
CA GLU A 93 9.96 -11.32 7.01
C GLU A 93 10.87 -12.55 7.16
N ASN A 94 12.20 -12.34 7.25
CA ASN A 94 13.19 -13.41 7.34
C ASN A 94 13.53 -13.78 8.79
N ASN A 95 12.90 -13.10 9.76
CA ASN A 95 13.20 -13.31 11.16
C ASN A 95 12.49 -14.56 11.70
N GLU A 96 13.24 -15.49 12.28
CA GLU A 96 12.72 -16.74 12.86
C GLU A 96 11.64 -16.50 13.94
N LEU A 97 11.69 -15.36 14.63
CA LEU A 97 10.69 -15.01 15.65
C LEU A 97 9.29 -14.76 15.08
N VAL A 98 9.16 -14.53 13.77
CA VAL A 98 7.84 -14.34 13.12
C VAL A 98 6.95 -15.58 13.27
N VAL A 99 7.55 -16.78 13.36
CA VAL A 99 6.79 -18.02 13.64
C VAL A 99 6.09 -17.94 14.99
N LEU A 100 6.77 -17.44 16.03
CA LEU A 100 6.18 -17.25 17.37
C LEU A 100 5.08 -16.18 17.38
N VAL A 101 5.25 -15.17 16.54
CA VAL A 101 4.25 -14.08 16.39
C VAL A 101 2.96 -14.59 15.74
N THR A 102 3.04 -15.56 14.82
CA THR A 102 1.89 -16.09 14.08
C THR A 102 0.76 -16.60 14.99
N ALA A 103 1.10 -17.39 16.01
CA ALA A 103 0.11 -17.89 16.98
C ALA A 103 -0.59 -16.75 17.76
N THR A 104 0.17 -15.72 18.14
CA THR A 104 -0.39 -14.53 18.81
C THR A 104 -1.31 -13.76 17.89
N VAL A 105 -0.94 -13.58 16.63
CA VAL A 105 -1.75 -12.90 15.60
C VAL A 105 -3.06 -13.65 15.36
N GLN A 106 -3.03 -14.98 15.20
CA GLN A 106 -4.25 -15.80 15.01
C GLN A 106 -5.23 -15.66 16.18
N ARG A 107 -4.72 -15.72 17.41
CA ARG A 107 -5.53 -15.51 18.61
C ARG A 107 -6.15 -14.11 18.64
N ASP A 108 -5.38 -13.08 18.30
CA ASP A 108 -5.78 -11.69 18.36
C ASP A 108 -6.76 -11.31 17.22
N LEU A 109 -6.67 -11.96 16.05
CA LEU A 109 -7.68 -11.87 14.98
C LEU A 109 -9.05 -12.42 15.42
N SER A 110 -9.05 -13.45 16.26
CA SER A 110 -10.27 -14.06 16.79
C SER A 110 -10.85 -13.32 18.02
N SER A 111 -10.18 -12.28 18.49
CA SER A 111 -10.63 -11.47 19.63
C SER A 111 -11.94 -10.72 19.32
N ASN A 112 -12.81 -10.56 20.31
CA ASN A 112 -13.98 -9.70 20.19
C ASN A 112 -13.64 -8.20 20.26
N ASN A 113 -12.39 -7.84 20.59
CA ASN A 113 -11.96 -6.45 20.68
C ASN A 113 -11.44 -5.95 19.32
N MET A 114 -12.21 -5.04 18.72
CA MET A 114 -11.88 -4.42 17.43
C MET A 114 -10.47 -3.78 17.42
N LEU A 115 -10.02 -3.19 18.52
CA LEU A 115 -8.71 -2.54 18.60
C LEU A 115 -7.57 -3.56 18.51
N ILE A 116 -7.76 -4.75 19.10
CA ILE A 116 -6.78 -5.84 19.04
C ILE A 116 -6.76 -6.44 17.63
N GLN A 117 -7.93 -6.67 17.02
CA GLN A 117 -8.02 -7.13 15.64
C GLN A 117 -7.28 -6.18 14.67
N LYS A 118 -7.43 -4.86 14.86
CA LYS A 118 -6.72 -3.85 14.03
C LYS A 118 -5.21 -3.96 14.15
N LEU A 119 -4.68 -4.19 15.36
CA LEU A 119 -3.24 -4.38 15.55
C LEU A 119 -2.72 -5.61 14.80
N ALA A 120 -3.44 -6.73 14.90
CA ALA A 120 -3.08 -7.97 14.21
C ALA A 120 -3.13 -7.80 12.68
N LEU A 121 -4.20 -7.21 12.15
CA LEU A 121 -4.34 -6.92 10.71
C LEU A 121 -3.27 -5.96 10.19
N ALA A 122 -2.91 -4.93 10.96
CA ALA A 122 -1.85 -4.00 10.59
C ALA A 122 -0.48 -4.69 10.54
N LEU A 123 -0.20 -5.60 11.47
CA LEU A 123 1.04 -6.36 11.47
C LEU A 123 1.13 -7.25 10.22
N ILE A 124 0.08 -8.01 9.90
CA ILE A 124 0.03 -8.86 8.69
C ILE A 124 0.31 -8.03 7.43
N SER A 125 -0.25 -6.83 7.35
CA SER A 125 -0.06 -5.95 6.19
C SER A 125 1.39 -5.47 6.01
N ASN A 126 2.22 -5.54 7.06
CA ASN A 126 3.60 -5.03 7.04
C ASN A 126 4.66 -6.14 6.97
N ILE A 127 4.53 -7.19 7.77
CA ILE A 127 5.57 -8.22 7.95
C ILE A 127 5.06 -9.65 7.77
N GLY A 128 3.86 -9.84 7.20
CA GLY A 128 3.30 -11.17 6.97
C GLY A 128 4.21 -12.02 6.07
N THR A 129 4.75 -13.12 6.59
CA THR A 129 5.44 -14.15 5.81
C THR A 129 4.43 -15.01 5.04
N ALA A 130 4.87 -15.80 4.07
CA ALA A 130 3.99 -16.70 3.32
C ALA A 130 3.26 -17.67 4.27
N ASP A 131 3.97 -18.33 5.17
CA ASP A 131 3.39 -19.26 6.14
C ASP A 131 2.36 -18.60 7.07
N MET A 132 2.69 -17.38 7.56
CA MET A 132 1.74 -16.59 8.36
C MET A 132 0.51 -16.24 7.54
N CYS A 133 0.68 -15.77 6.30
CA CYS A 133 -0.40 -15.38 5.41
C CYS A 133 -1.35 -16.55 5.14
N GLU A 134 -0.84 -17.74 4.83
CA GLU A 134 -1.66 -18.94 4.66
C GLU A 134 -2.46 -19.27 5.92
N ALA A 135 -1.80 -19.26 7.07
CA ALA A 135 -2.40 -19.60 8.36
C ALA A 135 -3.51 -18.63 8.79
N VAL A 136 -3.44 -17.34 8.42
CA VAL A 136 -4.40 -16.31 8.85
C VAL A 136 -5.48 -16.02 7.79
N THR A 137 -5.33 -16.47 6.55
CA THR A 137 -6.23 -16.18 5.43
C THR A 137 -7.70 -16.41 5.77
N PRO A 138 -8.14 -17.53 6.35
CA PRO A 138 -9.57 -17.74 6.66
C PRO A 138 -10.14 -16.70 7.63
N ALA A 139 -9.35 -16.29 8.63
CA ALA A 139 -9.75 -15.28 9.58
C ALA A 139 -9.85 -13.89 8.93
N VAL A 140 -8.88 -13.54 8.06
CA VAL A 140 -8.88 -12.25 7.34
C VAL A 140 -10.04 -12.18 6.36
N VAL A 141 -10.34 -13.24 5.60
CA VAL A 141 -11.51 -13.32 4.71
C VAL A 141 -12.80 -13.01 5.47
N LYS A 142 -12.98 -13.64 6.64
CA LYS A 142 -14.15 -13.35 7.49
C LYS A 142 -14.23 -11.89 7.91
N LEU A 143 -13.09 -11.27 8.23
CA LEU A 143 -13.02 -9.87 8.67
C LEU A 143 -13.23 -8.88 7.51
N THR A 144 -12.93 -9.22 6.26
CA THR A 144 -13.28 -8.39 5.10
C THR A 144 -14.78 -8.27 4.88
N LEU A 145 -15.57 -9.21 5.38
CA LEU A 145 -17.03 -9.21 5.33
C LEU A 145 -17.68 -8.69 6.62
N SER A 146 -16.88 -8.18 7.57
CA SER A 146 -17.37 -7.61 8.82
C SER A 146 -18.33 -6.43 8.58
N PRO A 147 -19.37 -6.22 9.40
CA PRO A 147 -20.24 -5.05 9.28
C PRO A 147 -19.53 -3.72 9.62
N ASN A 148 -18.37 -3.78 10.23
CA ASN A 148 -17.60 -2.59 10.63
C ASN A 148 -16.61 -2.17 9.54
N HIS A 149 -16.84 -0.99 8.93
CA HIS A 149 -15.99 -0.45 7.86
C HIS A 149 -14.53 -0.24 8.26
N VAL A 150 -14.26 0.04 9.55
CA VAL A 150 -12.89 0.21 10.02
C VAL A 150 -12.15 -1.13 9.96
N ILE A 151 -12.78 -2.20 10.43
CA ILE A 151 -12.21 -3.56 10.33
C ILE A 151 -12.06 -3.97 8.88
N GLN A 152 -13.08 -3.72 8.04
CA GLN A 152 -13.00 -4.01 6.59
C GLN A 152 -11.78 -3.34 5.94
N LYS A 153 -11.48 -2.08 6.28
CA LYS A 153 -10.29 -1.37 5.75
C LYS A 153 -8.99 -2.09 6.13
N TYR A 154 -8.81 -2.42 7.40
CA TYR A 154 -7.61 -3.10 7.86
C TYR A 154 -7.51 -4.53 7.32
N ALA A 155 -8.62 -5.26 7.29
CA ALA A 155 -8.69 -6.60 6.71
C ALA A 155 -8.38 -6.59 5.21
N GLY A 156 -8.88 -5.59 4.48
CA GLY A 156 -8.56 -5.42 3.06
C GLY A 156 -7.10 -5.05 2.80
N MET A 157 -6.46 -4.27 3.66
CA MET A 157 -5.00 -4.03 3.56
C MET A 157 -4.23 -5.33 3.77
N ALA A 158 -4.60 -6.11 4.78
CA ALA A 158 -4.01 -7.44 5.01
C ALA A 158 -4.27 -8.38 3.83
N ALA A 159 -5.48 -8.38 3.25
CA ALA A 159 -5.82 -9.17 2.07
C ALA A 159 -4.93 -8.85 0.86
N VAL A 160 -4.69 -7.56 0.58
CA VAL A 160 -3.77 -7.13 -0.50
C VAL A 160 -2.36 -7.70 -0.27
N HIS A 161 -1.86 -7.66 0.97
CA HIS A 161 -0.55 -8.23 1.29
C HIS A 161 -0.53 -9.77 1.14
N ILE A 162 -1.56 -10.44 1.66
CA ILE A 162 -1.72 -11.91 1.56
C ILE A 162 -1.74 -12.35 0.10
N ILE A 163 -2.55 -11.72 -0.75
CA ILE A 163 -2.66 -12.04 -2.17
C ILE A 163 -1.31 -11.87 -2.89
N ARG A 164 -0.51 -10.89 -2.53
CA ARG A 164 0.84 -10.70 -3.09
C ARG A 164 1.83 -11.76 -2.65
N LYS A 165 1.75 -12.22 -1.39
CA LYS A 165 2.64 -13.25 -0.85
C LYS A 165 2.23 -14.66 -1.23
N CYS A 166 0.95 -14.94 -1.23
CA CYS A 166 0.34 -16.23 -1.52
C CYS A 166 -0.71 -16.08 -2.63
N PRO A 167 -0.29 -16.01 -3.90
CA PRO A 167 -1.20 -15.77 -5.02
C PRO A 167 -2.36 -16.76 -5.09
N ASP A 168 -2.16 -18.02 -4.70
CA ASP A 168 -3.18 -19.07 -4.75
C ASP A 168 -4.39 -18.80 -3.84
N THR A 169 -4.26 -17.85 -2.91
CA THR A 169 -5.34 -17.51 -1.96
C THR A 169 -6.35 -16.50 -2.52
N TYR A 170 -6.10 -15.90 -3.69
CA TYR A 170 -6.92 -14.80 -4.22
C TYR A 170 -8.41 -15.16 -4.38
N GLU A 171 -8.72 -16.40 -4.79
CA GLU A 171 -10.09 -16.86 -4.97
C GLU A 171 -10.92 -16.75 -3.67
N GLN A 172 -10.31 -16.94 -2.51
CA GLN A 172 -10.99 -16.86 -1.21
C GLN A 172 -11.47 -15.43 -0.89
N PHE A 173 -10.80 -14.40 -1.43
CA PHE A 173 -11.16 -13.01 -1.25
C PHE A 173 -12.17 -12.49 -2.29
N ARG A 174 -12.42 -13.24 -3.36
CA ARG A 174 -13.32 -12.84 -4.45
C ARG A 174 -14.73 -12.44 -3.97
N PRO A 175 -15.38 -13.16 -3.03
CA PRO A 175 -16.70 -12.77 -2.54
C PRO A 175 -16.73 -11.41 -1.81
N ALA A 176 -15.59 -10.95 -1.28
CA ALA A 176 -15.50 -9.69 -0.56
C ALA A 176 -15.41 -8.46 -1.48
N VAL A 177 -15.01 -8.63 -2.75
CA VAL A 177 -14.75 -7.51 -3.66
C VAL A 177 -16.02 -6.69 -3.93
N ALA A 178 -17.13 -7.34 -4.33
CA ALA A 178 -18.36 -6.64 -4.67
C ALA A 178 -18.96 -5.85 -3.48
N PRO A 179 -19.09 -6.39 -2.26
CA PRO A 179 -19.53 -5.63 -1.09
C PRO A 179 -18.64 -4.42 -0.78
N LEU A 180 -17.31 -4.56 -0.91
CA LEU A 180 -16.37 -3.48 -0.63
C LEU A 180 -16.43 -2.35 -1.69
N LEU A 181 -16.74 -2.68 -2.93
CA LEU A 181 -16.90 -1.71 -4.02
C LEU A 181 -18.20 -0.90 -3.94
N ASN A 182 -19.22 -1.38 -3.23
CA ASN A 182 -20.52 -0.73 -3.13
C ASN A 182 -20.58 0.42 -2.10
N GLN A 183 -19.52 0.63 -1.33
CA GLN A 183 -19.54 1.58 -0.22
C GLN A 183 -18.32 2.52 -0.28
N LEU A 184 -18.58 3.83 -0.25
CA LEU A 184 -17.53 4.84 -0.34
C LEU A 184 -16.39 4.66 0.69
N PRO A 185 -16.63 4.33 1.98
CA PRO A 185 -15.56 4.15 2.95
C PRO A 185 -14.60 3.00 2.65
N THR A 186 -15.05 1.96 1.94
CA THR A 186 -14.27 0.75 1.64
C THR A 186 -13.87 0.63 0.17
N LEU A 187 -14.36 1.54 -0.68
CA LEU A 187 -14.19 1.51 -2.13
C LEU A 187 -12.71 1.40 -2.54
N ILE A 188 -11.83 2.21 -1.97
CA ILE A 188 -10.38 2.17 -2.27
C ILE A 188 -9.79 0.78 -1.98
N ILE A 189 -10.20 0.17 -0.88
CA ILE A 189 -9.72 -1.16 -0.48
C ILE A 189 -10.23 -2.24 -1.43
N GLY A 190 -11.53 -2.19 -1.78
CA GLY A 190 -12.11 -3.09 -2.77
C GLY A 190 -11.40 -3.00 -4.12
N ILE A 191 -11.10 -1.78 -4.57
CA ILE A 191 -10.33 -1.51 -5.80
C ILE A 191 -8.91 -2.10 -5.70
N ASN A 192 -8.20 -1.91 -4.59
CA ASN A 192 -6.85 -2.44 -4.43
C ASN A 192 -6.81 -3.97 -4.44
N ILE A 193 -7.77 -4.64 -3.80
CA ILE A 193 -7.90 -6.10 -3.87
C ILE A 193 -8.16 -6.52 -5.32
N ALA A 194 -9.09 -5.85 -6.01
CA ALA A 194 -9.40 -6.14 -7.41
C ALA A 194 -8.18 -5.98 -8.33
N ILE A 195 -7.37 -4.94 -8.14
CA ILE A 195 -6.13 -4.74 -8.89
C ILE A 195 -5.16 -5.91 -8.72
N GLU A 196 -4.91 -6.36 -7.48
CA GLU A 196 -4.00 -7.48 -7.26
C GLU A 196 -4.53 -8.79 -7.86
N MET A 197 -5.83 -9.04 -7.78
CA MET A 197 -6.46 -10.20 -8.40
C MET A 197 -6.35 -10.16 -9.93
N LEU A 198 -6.58 -8.99 -10.56
CA LEU A 198 -6.44 -8.80 -12.02
C LEU A 198 -5.00 -9.01 -12.52
N ARG A 199 -4.01 -8.76 -11.67
CA ARG A 199 -2.59 -8.99 -11.97
C ARG A 199 -2.23 -10.47 -11.94
N ILE A 200 -2.83 -11.22 -11.01
CA ILE A 200 -2.61 -12.66 -10.88
C ILE A 200 -3.37 -13.42 -11.97
N ASP A 201 -4.66 -13.15 -12.10
CA ASP A 201 -5.51 -13.79 -13.11
C ASP A 201 -6.10 -12.78 -14.09
N PRO A 202 -5.47 -12.60 -15.26
CA PRO A 202 -5.99 -11.73 -16.31
C PRO A 202 -7.35 -12.14 -16.89
N LYS A 203 -7.82 -13.38 -16.69
CA LYS A 203 -9.14 -13.84 -17.16
C LYS A 203 -10.28 -13.13 -16.44
N LEU A 204 -10.03 -12.58 -15.25
CA LEU A 204 -11.00 -11.78 -14.51
C LEU A 204 -11.35 -10.45 -15.20
N ARG A 205 -10.59 -10.00 -16.20
CA ARG A 205 -10.87 -8.75 -16.93
C ARG A 205 -12.21 -8.78 -17.63
N GLU A 206 -12.54 -9.91 -18.26
CA GLU A 206 -13.77 -10.07 -19.02
C GLU A 206 -15.02 -9.94 -18.13
N PRO A 207 -15.22 -10.75 -17.07
CA PRO A 207 -16.36 -10.65 -16.17
C PRO A 207 -16.39 -9.32 -15.39
N TRP A 208 -15.22 -8.67 -15.16
CA TRP A 208 -15.12 -7.42 -14.41
C TRP A 208 -15.15 -6.17 -15.30
N SER A 209 -15.23 -6.32 -16.62
CA SER A 209 -15.44 -5.21 -17.56
C SER A 209 -16.69 -4.38 -17.22
N GLN A 210 -17.71 -4.99 -16.60
CA GLN A 210 -18.90 -4.32 -16.09
C GLN A 210 -18.62 -3.18 -15.12
N PHE A 211 -17.48 -3.19 -14.42
CA PHE A 211 -17.08 -2.13 -13.49
C PHE A 211 -16.51 -0.89 -14.21
N CYS A 212 -16.19 -0.97 -15.49
CA CYS A 212 -15.61 0.17 -16.22
C CYS A 212 -16.57 1.37 -16.24
N VAL A 213 -17.84 1.17 -16.55
CA VAL A 213 -18.84 2.25 -16.61
C VAL A 213 -19.04 2.91 -15.23
N PRO A 214 -19.28 2.17 -14.13
CA PRO A 214 -19.33 2.75 -12.79
C PRO A 214 -18.08 3.54 -12.42
N PHE A 215 -16.90 3.02 -12.70
CA PHE A 215 -15.63 3.67 -12.35
C PHE A 215 -15.41 4.96 -13.18
N THR A 216 -15.76 4.96 -14.46
CA THR A 216 -15.71 6.16 -15.28
C THR A 216 -16.65 7.24 -14.74
N ARG A 217 -17.87 6.87 -14.33
CA ARG A 217 -18.83 7.80 -13.68
C ARG A 217 -18.29 8.35 -12.34
N ILE A 218 -17.63 7.52 -11.53
CA ILE A 218 -16.99 7.98 -10.29
C ILE A 218 -15.92 9.03 -10.59
N LEU A 219 -15.10 8.85 -11.63
CA LEU A 219 -14.11 9.86 -12.03
C LEU A 219 -14.77 11.18 -12.43
N HIS A 220 -15.85 11.15 -13.22
CA HIS A 220 -16.62 12.35 -13.56
C HIS A 220 -17.14 13.08 -12.33
N VAL A 221 -17.78 12.35 -11.41
CA VAL A 221 -18.32 12.93 -10.17
C VAL A 221 -17.20 13.54 -9.32
N LEU A 222 -16.08 12.85 -9.18
CA LEU A 222 -14.93 13.33 -8.39
C LEU A 222 -14.24 14.55 -9.03
N PHE A 223 -14.33 14.69 -10.36
CA PHE A 223 -13.78 15.82 -11.07
C PHE A 223 -14.71 17.05 -11.01
N GLU A 224 -16.00 16.86 -11.20
CA GLU A 224 -16.99 17.95 -11.30
C GLU A 224 -17.52 18.43 -9.96
N GLN A 225 -17.70 17.54 -9.00
CA GLN A 225 -18.35 17.81 -7.73
C GLN A 225 -17.35 17.87 -6.57
N ARG A 226 -17.60 18.79 -5.64
CA ARG A 226 -16.82 18.85 -4.40
C ARG A 226 -17.21 17.69 -3.48
N SER A 227 -16.22 16.89 -3.12
CA SER A 227 -16.36 15.86 -2.09
C SER A 227 -16.48 16.48 -0.68
N PRO A 228 -17.00 15.71 0.31
CA PRO A 228 -16.91 16.11 1.71
C PRO A 228 -15.46 16.46 2.11
N ASN A 229 -15.31 17.44 2.99
CA ASN A 229 -13.99 17.96 3.41
C ASN A 229 -13.01 16.89 3.89
N GLU A 230 -13.52 15.80 4.46
CA GLU A 230 -12.70 14.66 4.92
C GLU A 230 -11.88 13.98 3.82
N TYR A 231 -12.36 14.04 2.57
CA TYR A 231 -11.71 13.41 1.41
C TYR A 231 -11.07 14.44 0.46
N THR A 232 -11.19 15.73 0.76
CA THR A 232 -10.65 16.80 -0.08
C THR A 232 -9.20 17.10 0.32
N PHE A 233 -8.30 17.16 -0.66
CA PHE A 233 -6.91 17.54 -0.48
C PHE A 233 -6.59 18.80 -1.29
N GLY A 234 -6.62 19.95 -0.64
CA GLY A 234 -6.51 21.26 -1.29
C GLY A 234 -7.70 21.54 -2.22
N VAL A 235 -7.45 21.57 -3.52
CA VAL A 235 -8.50 21.78 -4.55
C VAL A 235 -8.96 20.46 -5.19
N PHE A 236 -8.36 19.34 -4.84
CA PHE A 236 -8.64 18.03 -5.44
C PHE A 236 -9.59 17.23 -4.56
N ASN A 237 -10.61 16.67 -5.17
CA ASN A 237 -11.57 15.80 -4.52
C ASN A 237 -11.02 14.38 -4.48
N ASN A 238 -10.82 13.83 -3.30
CA ASN A 238 -10.39 12.44 -3.05
C ASN A 238 -9.34 11.92 -4.05
N PRO A 239 -8.13 12.55 -4.11
CA PRO A 239 -7.12 12.21 -5.11
C PRO A 239 -6.66 10.75 -5.02
N PHE A 240 -6.67 10.16 -3.83
CA PHE A 240 -6.32 8.76 -3.64
C PHE A 240 -7.32 7.82 -4.31
N LEU A 241 -8.62 8.13 -4.25
CA LEU A 241 -9.64 7.36 -4.94
C LEU A 241 -9.53 7.54 -6.45
N GLN A 242 -9.29 8.77 -6.95
CA GLN A 242 -9.07 9.01 -8.38
C GLN A 242 -7.92 8.15 -8.91
N ILE A 243 -6.78 8.14 -8.23
CA ILE A 243 -5.61 7.33 -8.60
C ILE A 243 -5.92 5.83 -8.55
N ALA A 244 -6.65 5.37 -7.52
CA ALA A 244 -7.01 3.97 -7.39
C ALA A 244 -7.94 3.52 -8.53
N VAL A 245 -8.95 4.32 -8.86
CA VAL A 245 -9.88 4.05 -9.97
C VAL A 245 -9.15 4.03 -11.31
N LEU A 246 -8.31 5.03 -11.59
CA LEU A 246 -7.49 5.08 -12.80
C LEU A 246 -6.59 3.85 -12.93
N ARG A 247 -5.97 3.43 -11.83
CA ARG A 247 -5.13 2.22 -11.80
C ARG A 247 -5.93 0.95 -12.07
N CYS A 248 -7.15 0.86 -11.55
CA CYS A 248 -8.04 -0.28 -11.82
C CYS A 248 -8.45 -0.31 -13.29
N LEU A 249 -8.84 0.82 -13.88
CA LEU A 249 -9.16 0.94 -15.30
C LEU A 249 -7.96 0.57 -16.19
N GLN A 250 -6.74 0.92 -15.74
CA GLN A 250 -5.51 0.51 -16.41
C GLN A 250 -5.33 -1.01 -16.44
N GLU A 251 -5.66 -1.73 -15.36
CA GLU A 251 -5.55 -3.21 -15.29
C GLU A 251 -6.70 -3.90 -16.03
N LEU A 252 -7.90 -3.32 -16.03
CA LEU A 252 -9.05 -3.85 -16.78
C LEU A 252 -8.84 -3.81 -18.29
N LYS A 253 -8.11 -2.81 -18.81
CA LYS A 253 -7.77 -2.64 -20.24
C LYS A 253 -9.00 -2.64 -21.16
N THR A 254 -10.10 -2.02 -20.72
CA THR A 254 -11.35 -1.95 -21.48
C THR A 254 -11.49 -0.55 -22.07
N PRO A 255 -11.24 -0.36 -23.38
CA PRO A 255 -11.36 0.94 -24.02
C PRO A 255 -12.83 1.32 -24.21
N SER A 256 -13.19 2.57 -23.92
CA SER A 256 -14.52 3.14 -24.20
C SER A 256 -14.42 4.61 -24.57
N ASP A 257 -15.42 5.14 -25.27
CA ASP A 257 -15.42 6.55 -25.67
C ASP A 257 -15.63 7.46 -24.46
N ASP A 258 -16.47 7.07 -23.48
CA ASP A 258 -16.69 7.80 -22.23
C ASP A 258 -15.40 7.88 -21.39
N LEU A 259 -14.59 6.78 -21.39
CA LEU A 259 -13.31 6.79 -20.73
C LEU A 259 -12.33 7.75 -21.40
N ASP A 260 -12.26 7.75 -22.74
CA ASP A 260 -11.40 8.66 -23.49
C ASP A 260 -11.76 10.14 -23.23
N GLU A 261 -13.04 10.46 -23.08
CA GLU A 261 -13.51 11.81 -22.80
C GLU A 261 -13.04 12.30 -21.43
N ILE A 262 -13.24 11.51 -20.36
CA ILE A 262 -12.78 11.92 -19.02
C ILE A 262 -11.25 11.95 -18.93
N LEU A 263 -10.54 11.02 -19.56
CA LEU A 263 -9.09 11.03 -19.60
C LEU A 263 -8.54 12.27 -20.32
N SER A 264 -9.17 12.69 -21.43
CA SER A 264 -8.84 13.92 -22.14
C SER A 264 -9.02 15.14 -21.25
N THR A 265 -10.14 15.21 -20.54
CA THR A 265 -10.46 16.29 -19.60
C THR A 265 -9.45 16.36 -18.46
N LEU A 266 -9.12 15.22 -17.85
CA LEU A 266 -8.12 15.14 -16.78
C LEU A 266 -6.73 15.60 -17.25
N VAL A 267 -6.26 15.14 -18.41
CA VAL A 267 -4.94 15.49 -18.95
C VAL A 267 -4.81 16.99 -19.24
N THR A 268 -5.89 17.65 -19.68
CA THR A 268 -5.86 19.06 -20.06
C THR A 268 -6.04 20.02 -18.90
N SER A 269 -6.82 19.61 -17.87
CA SER A 269 -7.26 20.50 -16.79
C SER A 269 -6.43 20.43 -15.50
N LEU A 270 -5.62 19.36 -15.31
CA LEU A 270 -4.85 19.18 -14.08
C LEU A 270 -3.73 20.20 -13.92
N ASP A 271 -3.66 20.82 -12.74
CA ASP A 271 -2.57 21.74 -12.38
C ASP A 271 -1.30 20.98 -12.00
N VAL A 272 -0.32 20.96 -12.90
CA VAL A 272 0.99 20.29 -12.73
C VAL A 272 1.90 20.98 -11.72
N ARG A 273 1.60 22.20 -11.28
CA ARG A 273 2.38 22.90 -10.25
C ARG A 273 2.25 22.24 -8.89
N ARG A 274 1.10 21.62 -8.63
CA ARG A 274 0.81 20.94 -7.36
C ARG A 274 1.21 19.46 -7.43
N SER A 275 1.82 18.96 -6.37
CA SER A 275 2.25 17.54 -6.27
C SER A 275 1.08 16.57 -6.49
N THR A 276 -0.09 16.87 -5.91
CA THR A 276 -1.31 16.08 -6.08
C THR A 276 -1.75 16.02 -7.54
N GLY A 277 -1.76 17.19 -8.25
CA GLY A 277 -2.09 17.25 -9.66
C GLY A 277 -1.13 16.43 -10.52
N ARG A 278 0.18 16.50 -10.23
CA ARG A 278 1.20 15.68 -10.89
C ARG A 278 0.95 14.18 -10.70
N SER A 279 0.59 13.77 -9.48
CA SER A 279 0.32 12.35 -9.18
C SER A 279 -0.89 11.81 -9.94
N ILE A 280 -1.97 12.58 -10.01
CA ILE A 280 -3.15 12.19 -10.79
C ILE A 280 -2.81 12.18 -12.27
N LEU A 281 -2.10 13.21 -12.79
CA LEU A 281 -1.69 13.27 -14.19
C LEU A 281 -0.83 12.07 -14.58
N LEU A 282 0.18 11.71 -13.80
CA LEU A 282 1.03 10.55 -14.06
C LEU A 282 0.23 9.26 -14.17
N GLN A 283 -0.74 9.05 -13.26
CA GLN A 283 -1.61 7.87 -13.34
C GLN A 283 -2.56 7.93 -14.54
N THR A 284 -3.13 9.11 -14.85
CA THR A 284 -3.98 9.32 -16.04
C THR A 284 -3.23 8.94 -17.31
N VAL A 285 -2.01 9.42 -17.45
CA VAL A 285 -1.16 9.14 -18.61
C VAL A 285 -0.83 7.65 -18.73
N GLN A 286 -0.55 6.96 -17.63
CA GLN A 286 -0.34 5.51 -17.64
C GLN A 286 -1.60 4.75 -18.06
N THR A 287 -2.77 5.19 -17.62
CA THR A 287 -4.06 4.62 -18.02
C THR A 287 -4.33 4.83 -19.51
N ILE A 288 -4.01 6.02 -20.04
CA ILE A 288 -4.12 6.32 -21.48
C ILE A 288 -3.25 5.35 -22.30
N GLY A 289 -2.01 5.11 -21.88
CA GLY A 289 -1.09 4.21 -22.57
C GLY A 289 -1.57 2.75 -22.67
N THR A 290 -2.51 2.33 -21.82
CA THR A 290 -3.02 0.96 -21.80
C THR A 290 -4.46 0.80 -22.28
N SER A 291 -5.31 1.83 -22.05
CA SER A 291 -6.76 1.70 -22.17
C SER A 291 -7.38 2.74 -23.12
N ALA A 292 -6.61 3.69 -23.66
CA ALA A 292 -7.16 4.68 -24.60
C ALA A 292 -7.48 4.05 -25.96
N LYS A 293 -8.67 4.36 -26.47
CA LYS A 293 -9.13 3.94 -27.79
C LYS A 293 -8.57 4.85 -28.89
N LYS A 294 -8.52 6.17 -28.64
CA LYS A 294 -8.11 7.19 -29.62
C LYS A 294 -6.59 7.43 -29.61
N PRO A 295 -5.90 7.30 -30.76
CA PRO A 295 -4.45 7.57 -30.84
C PRO A 295 -4.09 9.04 -30.50
N SER A 296 -4.96 9.99 -30.83
CA SER A 296 -4.75 11.41 -30.52
C SER A 296 -4.60 11.68 -29.01
N LEU A 297 -5.26 10.89 -28.16
CA LEU A 297 -5.17 11.02 -26.71
C LEU A 297 -3.78 10.60 -26.20
N ARG A 298 -3.15 9.63 -26.84
CA ARG A 298 -1.77 9.21 -26.53
C ARG A 298 -0.78 10.31 -26.85
N SER A 299 -0.91 10.96 -28.01
CA SER A 299 -0.08 12.12 -28.37
C SER A 299 -0.23 13.27 -27.37
N LEU A 300 -1.45 13.51 -26.92
CA LEU A 300 -1.71 14.51 -25.86
C LEU A 300 -1.02 14.13 -24.55
N ALA A 301 -1.09 12.86 -24.15
CA ALA A 301 -0.43 12.34 -22.96
C ALA A 301 1.10 12.50 -23.02
N PHE A 302 1.73 12.23 -24.16
CA PHE A 302 3.18 12.46 -24.37
C PHE A 302 3.56 13.93 -24.21
N ASN A 303 2.77 14.86 -24.77
CA ASN A 303 3.01 16.28 -24.61
C ASN A 303 2.93 16.72 -23.14
N GLN A 304 2.04 16.16 -22.36
CA GLN A 304 1.90 16.50 -20.95
C GLN A 304 3.05 15.91 -20.09
N ILE A 305 3.54 14.70 -20.40
CA ILE A 305 4.75 14.17 -19.77
C ILE A 305 5.94 15.08 -20.09
N GLY A 306 6.08 15.56 -21.33
CA GLY A 306 7.12 16.48 -21.74
C GLY A 306 7.25 17.71 -20.82
N ARG A 307 6.11 18.23 -20.34
CA ARG A 307 6.09 19.34 -19.37
C ARG A 307 6.66 18.95 -18.01
N LEU A 308 6.64 17.68 -17.63
CA LEU A 308 7.22 17.23 -16.35
C LEU A 308 8.75 17.17 -16.40
N PHE A 309 9.35 17.08 -17.59
CA PHE A 309 10.82 17.14 -17.73
C PHE A 309 11.41 18.53 -17.50
N THR A 310 10.59 19.57 -17.41
CA THR A 310 11.06 20.92 -17.07
C THR A 310 11.30 21.12 -15.56
N PHE A 311 10.89 20.17 -14.72
CA PHE A 311 11.14 20.23 -13.28
C PHE A 311 12.55 19.72 -12.97
N SER A 312 13.20 20.32 -11.96
CA SER A 312 14.55 19.93 -11.52
C SER A 312 14.57 18.84 -10.45
N GLU A 313 13.40 18.49 -9.90
CA GLU A 313 13.26 17.50 -8.84
C GLU A 313 13.47 16.07 -9.39
N ALA A 314 14.47 15.35 -8.88
CA ALA A 314 14.82 14.00 -9.33
C ALA A 314 13.65 12.99 -9.28
N ASN A 315 12.81 13.08 -8.25
CA ASN A 315 11.65 12.20 -8.08
C ASN A 315 10.60 12.41 -9.18
N ILE A 316 10.39 13.66 -9.62
CA ILE A 316 9.47 14.00 -10.70
C ILE A 316 10.01 13.48 -12.02
N LEU A 317 11.29 13.72 -12.29
CA LEU A 317 11.97 13.25 -13.51
C LEU A 317 11.93 11.72 -13.60
N TYR A 318 12.26 11.02 -12.51
CA TYR A 318 12.19 9.56 -12.46
C TYR A 318 10.78 9.03 -12.75
N SER A 319 9.76 9.62 -12.11
CA SER A 319 8.37 9.21 -12.30
C SER A 319 7.88 9.49 -13.73
N ALA A 320 8.28 10.62 -14.32
CA ALA A 320 7.95 10.97 -15.70
C ALA A 320 8.63 10.04 -16.70
N LEU A 321 9.92 9.76 -16.53
CA LEU A 321 10.68 8.81 -17.35
C LEU A 321 10.11 7.39 -17.27
N SER A 322 9.77 6.94 -16.07
CA SER A 322 9.15 5.62 -15.86
C SER A 322 7.78 5.51 -16.55
N ALA A 323 6.95 6.54 -16.46
CA ALA A 323 5.66 6.58 -17.14
C ALA A 323 5.84 6.58 -18.68
N PHE A 324 6.76 7.41 -19.19
CA PHE A 324 7.08 7.50 -20.60
C PHE A 324 7.57 6.17 -21.18
N SER A 325 8.51 5.52 -20.49
CA SER A 325 9.05 4.21 -20.89
C SER A 325 7.95 3.14 -20.98
N ARG A 326 7.03 3.11 -20.02
CA ARG A 326 5.90 2.16 -20.02
C ARG A 326 4.95 2.36 -21.19
N ILE A 327 4.66 3.60 -21.56
CA ILE A 327 3.78 3.90 -22.68
C ILE A 327 4.44 3.48 -23.98
N LEU A 328 5.72 3.82 -24.20
CA LEU A 328 6.47 3.42 -25.38
C LEU A 328 6.56 1.89 -25.52
N TYR A 329 6.80 1.19 -24.42
CA TYR A 329 6.82 -0.27 -24.43
C TYR A 329 5.48 -0.87 -24.88
N ASN A 330 4.38 -0.34 -24.38
CA ASN A 330 3.04 -0.80 -24.77
C ASN A 330 2.74 -0.47 -26.24
N GLU A 331 3.15 0.68 -26.75
CA GLU A 331 2.97 1.02 -28.18
C GLU A 331 3.76 0.11 -29.09
N ASN A 332 5.01 -0.19 -28.78
CA ASN A 332 5.82 -1.12 -29.56
C ASN A 332 5.20 -2.51 -29.59
N GLN A 333 4.71 -3.01 -28.47
CA GLN A 333 3.98 -4.30 -28.42
C GLN A 333 2.70 -4.31 -29.26
N MET A 334 1.99 -3.18 -29.35
CA MET A 334 0.80 -3.09 -30.20
C MET A 334 1.17 -3.07 -31.70
N ILE A 335 2.25 -2.40 -32.06
CA ILE A 335 2.76 -2.37 -33.43
C ILE A 335 3.21 -3.76 -33.86
N ASP A 336 3.96 -4.48 -33.02
CA ASP A 336 4.42 -5.84 -33.30
C ASP A 336 3.26 -6.81 -33.49
N ARG A 337 2.21 -6.72 -32.67
CA ARG A 337 0.99 -7.54 -32.81
C ARG A 337 0.25 -7.23 -34.11
N SER A 338 0.06 -5.94 -34.43
CA SER A 338 -0.62 -5.55 -35.66
C SER A 338 0.15 -5.96 -36.93
N SER A 339 1.48 -5.94 -36.85
CA SER A 339 2.35 -6.43 -37.91
C SER A 339 2.30 -7.93 -38.07
N SER A 340 2.22 -8.67 -36.95
CA SER A 340 2.09 -10.14 -36.95
C SER A 340 0.74 -10.56 -37.53
N ASP A 341 -0.35 -9.89 -37.12
CA ASP A 341 -1.69 -10.17 -37.63
C ASP A 341 -1.81 -9.86 -39.12
N SER A 342 -1.17 -8.80 -39.62
CA SER A 342 -1.14 -8.47 -41.03
C SER A 342 -0.34 -9.50 -41.86
N LEU A 343 0.75 -10.04 -41.33
CA LEU A 343 1.53 -11.11 -41.98
C LEU A 343 0.78 -12.45 -41.99
N VAL A 344 0.02 -12.76 -40.95
CA VAL A 344 -0.84 -13.96 -40.90
C VAL A 344 -1.97 -13.84 -41.93
N LEU A 345 -2.63 -12.69 -42.02
CA LEU A 345 -3.68 -12.44 -43.02
C LEU A 345 -3.15 -12.45 -44.45
N GLN A 346 -1.93 -12.00 -44.72
CA GLN A 346 -1.28 -12.13 -46.03
C GLN A 346 -0.97 -13.58 -46.40
N ARG A 347 -0.53 -14.41 -45.44
CA ARG A 347 -0.32 -15.85 -45.68
C ARG A 347 -1.63 -16.61 -45.96
N TYR A 348 -2.76 -16.23 -45.36
CA TYR A 348 -4.07 -16.86 -45.66
C TYR A 348 -4.67 -16.43 -46.99
N LYS A 349 -4.26 -15.27 -47.56
CA LYS A 349 -4.71 -14.80 -48.87
C LYS A 349 -3.86 -15.35 -50.02
N SER A 350 -2.74 -15.98 -49.72
CA SER A 350 -1.83 -16.59 -50.72
C SER A 350 -1.95 -18.14 -50.80
N GLN A 351 -2.90 -18.73 -50.11
CA GLN A 351 -3.38 -20.12 -50.28
C GLN A 351 -4.79 -20.10 -50.88
#